data_29e5a670ae5f37c747bf27ff1d0dc34c
#
_entry.id   29e5a670ae5f37c747bf27ff1d0dc34c
#
_cell.length_a   1.000
_cell.length_b   1.000
_cell.length_c   1.000
_cell.angle_alpha   90.00
_cell.angle_beta   90.00
_cell.angle_gamma   90.00
#
_symmetry.space_group_name_H-M   'P 1'
#
loop_
_entity.id
_entity.type
_entity.pdbx_description
1 polymer ?
#
loop_
_entity_poly.entity_id
_entity_poly.type
_entity_poly.pdbx_seq_one_letter_code
_entity_poly.pdbx_strand_id
1 'polypeptide(L)'
;MSTQTEQPMVSVEAICESPLGADLSESQCLLLAEASSIIGLDVGAPLLDEGHVDDRLYVVSSGSLEVFKPTGGGDTITLQLLHSGDMAGILGFVDGVPHSAAIRALTQCELIVLDRKDLEKLIEKDPQLVYQVMRTVVRAAHRILGKMNAQFVEMSNYISHQHGRY
;
A
#
# COMPACT_ATOMS: atom_id res chain seq x y z
N MET A 1 9.50 12.94 26.68
CA MET A 1 10.32 11.73 26.48
C MET A 1 9.55 10.84 25.52
N SER A 2 9.82 10.96 24.23
CA SER A 2 9.20 10.11 23.21
C SER A 2 9.89 8.76 23.25
N THR A 3 9.19 7.75 23.72
CA THR A 3 9.62 6.36 23.65
C THR A 3 9.70 6.00 22.18
N GLN A 4 10.90 5.98 21.60
CA GLN A 4 11.15 5.30 20.34
C GLN A 4 10.93 3.81 20.62
N THR A 5 9.75 3.33 20.28
CA THR A 5 9.48 1.90 20.22
C THR A 5 10.39 1.38 19.11
N GLU A 6 11.39 0.57 19.46
CA GLU A 6 12.17 -0.17 18.47
C GLU A 6 11.19 -0.88 17.55
N GLN A 7 11.19 -0.50 16.27
CA GLN A 7 10.35 -1.14 15.28
C GLN A 7 10.86 -2.59 15.14
N PRO A 8 9.99 -3.59 15.30
CA PRO A 8 10.42 -4.97 15.18
C PRO A 8 11.01 -5.20 13.79
N MET A 9 12.13 -5.92 13.75
CA MET A 9 12.76 -6.30 12.48
C MET A 9 11.83 -7.22 11.70
N VAL A 10 11.73 -7.00 10.39
CA VAL A 10 10.99 -7.88 9.49
C VAL A 10 11.74 -9.19 9.34
N SER A 11 11.06 -10.33 9.49
CA SER A 11 11.68 -11.63 9.21
C SER A 11 11.86 -11.84 7.71
N VAL A 12 12.85 -12.66 7.34
CA VAL A 12 13.09 -13.02 5.93
C VAL A 12 11.89 -13.74 5.35
N GLU A 13 11.27 -14.62 6.15
CA GLU A 13 10.06 -15.36 5.78
C GLU A 13 8.91 -14.43 5.47
N ALA A 14 8.70 -13.38 6.28
CA ALA A 14 7.63 -12.41 6.05
C ALA A 14 7.81 -11.66 4.72
N ILE A 15 9.04 -11.33 4.34
CA ILE A 15 9.33 -10.75 3.02
C ILE A 15 9.08 -11.77 1.90
N CYS A 16 9.60 -13.00 2.04
CA CYS A 16 9.45 -14.03 1.01
C CYS A 16 7.97 -14.40 0.76
N GLU A 17 7.15 -14.39 1.80
CA GLU A 17 5.71 -14.68 1.72
C GLU A 17 4.90 -13.47 1.22
N SER A 18 5.45 -12.27 1.31
CA SER A 18 4.82 -11.05 0.81
C SER A 18 4.96 -10.94 -0.72
N PRO A 19 4.12 -10.09 -1.37
CA PRO A 19 4.28 -9.81 -2.80
C PRO A 19 5.65 -9.25 -3.17
N LEU A 20 6.33 -8.55 -2.25
CA LEU A 20 7.66 -8.00 -2.49
C LEU A 20 8.72 -9.08 -2.72
N GLY A 21 8.57 -10.23 -2.06
CA GLY A 21 9.51 -11.34 -2.14
C GLY A 21 9.24 -12.36 -3.23
N ALA A 22 8.11 -12.25 -3.94
CA ALA A 22 7.63 -13.28 -4.87
C ALA A 22 8.64 -13.66 -5.97
N ASP A 23 9.41 -12.70 -6.47
CA ASP A 23 10.42 -12.89 -7.53
C ASP A 23 11.86 -12.77 -7.01
N LEU A 24 12.06 -12.76 -5.68
CA LEU A 24 13.36 -12.61 -5.03
C LEU A 24 13.95 -13.96 -4.59
N SER A 25 15.28 -14.06 -4.63
CA SER A 25 16.00 -15.14 -3.95
C SER A 25 15.97 -14.94 -2.43
N GLU A 26 16.30 -15.97 -1.67
CA GLU A 26 16.38 -15.90 -0.21
C GLU A 26 17.38 -14.82 0.26
N SER A 27 18.53 -14.70 -0.38
CA SER A 27 19.52 -13.67 -0.09
C SER A 27 19.01 -12.26 -0.38
N GLN A 28 18.21 -12.09 -1.43
CA GLN A 28 17.55 -10.82 -1.76
C GLN A 28 16.44 -10.51 -0.75
N CYS A 29 15.67 -11.50 -0.33
CA CYS A 29 14.68 -11.34 0.74
C CYS A 29 15.34 -10.87 2.05
N LEU A 30 16.52 -11.38 2.39
CA LEU A 30 17.29 -10.92 3.55
C LEU A 30 17.66 -9.45 3.44
N LEU A 31 18.23 -9.03 2.31
CA LEU A 31 18.58 -7.62 2.08
C LEU A 31 17.35 -6.69 2.19
N LEU A 32 16.23 -7.12 1.65
CA LEU A 32 14.99 -6.33 1.70
C LEU A 32 14.40 -6.31 3.12
N ALA A 33 14.48 -7.41 3.86
CA ALA A 33 14.05 -7.48 5.25
C ALA A 33 14.83 -6.49 6.14
N GLU A 34 16.15 -6.41 5.96
CA GLU A 34 17.00 -5.45 6.66
C GLU A 34 16.67 -3.99 6.34
N ALA A 35 16.17 -3.72 5.12
CA ALA A 35 15.76 -2.39 4.66
C ALA A 35 14.30 -2.03 5.03
N SER A 36 13.55 -2.96 5.61
CA SER A 36 12.12 -2.83 5.90
C SER A 36 11.85 -2.80 7.40
N SER A 37 10.66 -2.35 7.77
CA SER A 37 10.16 -2.39 9.15
C SER A 37 8.72 -2.92 9.20
N ILE A 38 8.25 -3.25 10.40
CA ILE A 38 6.85 -3.64 10.64
C ILE A 38 6.19 -2.60 11.51
N ILE A 39 4.95 -2.25 11.18
CA ILE A 39 4.06 -1.47 12.04
C ILE A 39 2.76 -2.21 12.28
N GLY A 40 2.22 -2.05 13.49
CA GLY A 40 0.87 -2.48 13.85
C GLY A 40 -0.08 -1.30 13.88
N LEU A 41 -1.31 -1.50 13.44
CA LEU A 41 -2.39 -0.52 13.53
C LEU A 41 -3.58 -1.13 14.26
N ASP A 42 -4.08 -0.40 15.25
CA ASP A 42 -5.35 -0.73 15.89
C ASP A 42 -6.54 -0.36 15.01
N VAL A 43 -7.70 -0.96 15.29
CA VAL A 43 -8.95 -0.66 14.59
C VAL A 43 -9.23 0.84 14.61
N GLY A 44 -9.49 1.43 13.43
CA GLY A 44 -9.77 2.85 13.27
C GLY A 44 -8.54 3.76 13.23
N ALA A 45 -7.32 3.24 13.46
CA ALA A 45 -6.10 4.03 13.41
C ALA A 45 -5.83 4.57 12.00
N PRO A 46 -5.48 5.87 11.86
CA PRO A 46 -5.11 6.44 10.57
C PRO A 46 -3.73 5.92 10.14
N LEU A 47 -3.59 5.64 8.84
CA LEU A 47 -2.30 5.32 8.22
C LEU A 47 -1.78 6.50 7.39
N LEU A 48 -2.61 7.03 6.52
CA LEU A 48 -2.28 8.15 5.61
C LEU A 48 -3.42 9.16 5.60
N ASP A 49 -3.06 10.44 5.55
CA ASP A 49 -3.99 11.55 5.40
C ASP A 49 -3.98 12.09 3.96
N GLU A 50 -5.16 12.50 3.46
CA GLU A 50 -5.26 13.17 2.16
C GLU A 50 -4.42 14.45 2.13
N GLY A 51 -3.68 14.65 1.05
CA GLY A 51 -2.81 15.82 0.85
C GLY A 51 -1.45 15.73 1.56
N HIS A 52 -1.24 14.75 2.42
CA HIS A 52 0.06 14.52 3.06
C HIS A 52 1.05 13.89 2.08
N VAL A 53 2.33 14.23 2.24
CA VAL A 53 3.44 13.65 1.47
C VAL A 53 4.16 12.63 2.33
N ASP A 54 4.30 11.43 1.81
CA ASP A 54 4.99 10.32 2.45
C ASP A 54 5.70 9.50 1.35
N ASP A 55 6.93 9.11 1.56
CA ASP A 55 7.73 8.33 0.61
C ASP A 55 7.88 6.86 1.02
N ARG A 56 6.89 6.34 1.76
CA ARG A 56 6.83 4.95 2.22
C ARG A 56 5.87 4.12 1.41
N LEU A 57 6.28 2.89 1.14
CA LEU A 57 5.42 1.83 0.65
C LEU A 57 4.94 0.98 1.83
N TYR A 58 3.65 0.68 1.85
CA TYR A 58 3.03 -0.16 2.86
C TYR A 58 2.47 -1.42 2.21
N VAL A 59 2.83 -2.58 2.72
CA VAL A 59 2.30 -3.88 2.28
C VAL A 59 1.50 -4.48 3.42
N VAL A 60 0.23 -4.79 3.19
CA VAL A 60 -0.64 -5.40 4.20
C VAL A 60 -0.22 -6.85 4.40
N SER A 61 0.31 -7.18 5.58
CA SER A 61 0.60 -8.56 5.99
C SER A 61 -0.62 -9.24 6.55
N SER A 62 -1.38 -8.54 7.39
CA SER A 62 -2.64 -9.03 7.95
C SER A 62 -3.63 -7.89 8.21
N GLY A 63 -4.91 -8.21 8.26
CA GLY A 63 -5.98 -7.26 8.47
C GLY A 63 -6.46 -6.60 7.18
N SER A 64 -7.25 -5.53 7.32
CA SER A 64 -7.82 -4.77 6.21
C SER A 64 -7.78 -3.27 6.46
N LEU A 65 -7.52 -2.52 5.38
CA LEU A 65 -7.51 -1.07 5.36
C LEU A 65 -8.64 -0.54 4.47
N GLU A 66 -9.11 0.65 4.78
CA GLU A 66 -10.06 1.40 3.97
C GLU A 66 -9.40 2.65 3.39
N VAL A 67 -9.47 2.78 2.06
CA VAL A 67 -9.15 4.02 1.35
C VAL A 67 -10.43 4.82 1.20
N PHE A 68 -10.45 6.04 1.71
CA PHE A 68 -11.67 6.84 1.76
C PHE A 68 -11.40 8.32 1.51
N LYS A 69 -12.46 9.03 1.13
CA LYS A 69 -12.48 10.50 1.02
C LYS A 69 -13.65 11.09 1.81
N PRO A 70 -13.45 12.24 2.45
CA PRO A 70 -14.55 12.98 3.01
C PRO A 70 -15.45 13.54 1.91
N THR A 71 -16.76 13.56 2.16
CA THR A 71 -17.75 14.27 1.34
C THR A 71 -18.05 15.64 1.94
N GLY A 72 -18.61 16.56 1.14
CA GLY A 72 -18.94 17.91 1.59
C GLY A 72 -19.98 18.00 2.72
N GLY A 73 -20.61 16.87 3.12
CA GLY A 73 -21.63 16.81 4.17
C GLY A 73 -21.15 16.23 5.50
N GLY A 74 -19.84 15.95 5.66
CA GLY A 74 -19.29 15.33 6.87
C GLY A 74 -19.26 13.80 6.85
N ASP A 75 -19.83 13.18 5.84
CA ASP A 75 -19.74 11.74 5.59
C ASP A 75 -18.45 11.40 4.84
N THR A 76 -18.13 10.12 4.78
CA THR A 76 -16.99 9.59 4.02
C THR A 76 -17.47 8.61 2.95
N ILE A 77 -16.78 8.59 1.81
CA ILE A 77 -16.98 7.59 0.77
C ILE A 77 -15.80 6.64 0.76
N THR A 78 -16.07 5.35 0.88
CA THR A 78 -15.07 4.30 0.69
C THR A 78 -14.77 4.16 -0.80
N LEU A 79 -13.50 4.38 -1.17
CA LEU A 79 -13.02 4.22 -2.55
C LEU A 79 -12.54 2.80 -2.81
N GLN A 80 -11.88 2.19 -1.84
CA GLN A 80 -11.28 0.87 -1.97
C GLN A 80 -11.05 0.22 -0.60
N LEU A 81 -11.12 -1.10 -0.56
CA LEU A 81 -10.66 -1.93 0.55
C LEU A 81 -9.34 -2.60 0.17
N LEU A 82 -8.39 -2.57 1.10
CA LEU A 82 -7.10 -3.24 0.95
C LEU A 82 -7.04 -4.42 1.93
N HIS A 83 -6.61 -5.57 1.44
CA HIS A 83 -6.48 -6.80 2.20
C HIS A 83 -5.03 -7.29 2.20
N SER A 84 -4.77 -8.38 2.91
CA SER A 84 -3.46 -9.02 2.92
C SER A 84 -2.90 -9.21 1.49
N GLY A 85 -1.68 -8.78 1.26
CA GLY A 85 -1.02 -8.76 -0.05
C GLY A 85 -1.22 -7.49 -0.87
N ASP A 86 -2.13 -6.60 -0.49
CA ASP A 86 -2.32 -5.32 -1.16
C ASP A 86 -1.28 -4.28 -0.68
N MET A 87 -1.05 -3.27 -1.52
CA MET A 87 -0.10 -2.20 -1.26
C MET A 87 -0.79 -0.85 -1.16
N ALA A 88 -0.27 0.00 -0.27
CA ALA A 88 -0.71 1.38 -0.08
C ALA A 88 0.48 2.34 -0.20
N GLY A 89 0.22 3.58 -0.58
CA GLY A 89 1.24 4.63 -0.65
C GLY A 89 2.12 4.59 -1.89
N ILE A 90 1.73 3.88 -2.95
CA ILE A 90 2.56 3.63 -4.14
C ILE A 90 3.06 4.92 -4.79
N LEU A 91 2.18 5.89 -5.07
CA LEU A 91 2.58 7.13 -5.76
C LEU A 91 3.47 8.03 -4.90
N GLY A 92 3.21 8.09 -3.60
CA GLY A 92 4.08 8.78 -2.65
C GLY A 92 5.46 8.14 -2.59
N PHE A 93 5.51 6.82 -2.55
CA PHE A 93 6.76 6.06 -2.56
C PHE A 93 7.58 6.27 -3.84
N VAL A 94 6.94 6.27 -5.01
CA VAL A 94 7.64 6.39 -6.30
C VAL A 94 8.09 7.83 -6.57
N ASP A 95 7.19 8.82 -6.42
CA ASP A 95 7.41 10.19 -6.87
C ASP A 95 7.25 11.27 -5.79
N GLY A 96 6.91 10.89 -4.56
CA GLY A 96 6.63 11.86 -3.50
C GLY A 96 5.36 12.69 -3.76
N VAL A 97 4.42 12.17 -4.51
CA VAL A 97 3.14 12.83 -4.81
C VAL A 97 2.26 12.81 -3.55
N PRO A 98 1.60 13.95 -3.21
CA PRO A 98 0.65 13.97 -2.10
C PRO A 98 -0.45 12.93 -2.26
N HIS A 99 -0.86 12.29 -1.16
CA HIS A 99 -1.91 11.29 -1.17
C HIS A 99 -3.25 11.89 -1.60
N SER A 100 -3.91 11.25 -2.56
CA SER A 100 -5.20 11.69 -3.10
C SER A 100 -6.41 11.27 -2.24
N ALA A 101 -6.19 10.40 -1.26
CA ALA A 101 -7.20 9.90 -0.33
C ALA A 101 -6.56 9.59 1.02
N ALA A 102 -7.39 9.46 2.05
CA ALA A 102 -6.97 8.98 3.36
C ALA A 102 -7.08 7.46 3.46
N ILE A 103 -6.30 6.86 4.35
CA ILE A 103 -6.33 5.42 4.63
C ILE A 103 -6.37 5.20 6.14
N ARG A 104 -7.23 4.29 6.59
CA ARG A 104 -7.35 3.87 7.99
C ARG A 104 -7.53 2.37 8.11
N ALA A 105 -7.22 1.83 9.29
CA ALA A 105 -7.42 0.42 9.60
C ALA A 105 -8.91 0.14 9.88
N LEU A 106 -9.48 -0.87 9.22
CA LEU A 106 -10.82 -1.39 9.52
C LEU A 106 -10.77 -2.48 10.58
N THR A 107 -9.71 -3.26 10.59
CA THR A 107 -9.40 -4.27 11.59
C THR A 107 -8.02 -3.99 12.16
N GLN A 108 -7.62 -4.76 13.17
CA GLN A 108 -6.22 -4.74 13.57
C GLN A 108 -5.36 -5.21 12.41
N CYS A 109 -4.33 -4.44 12.07
CA CYS A 109 -3.48 -4.67 10.91
C CYS A 109 -2.02 -4.77 11.30
N GLU A 110 -1.28 -5.55 10.52
CA GLU A 110 0.17 -5.54 10.48
C GLU A 110 0.63 -5.20 9.08
N LEU A 111 1.56 -4.27 8.95
CA LEU A 111 2.07 -3.77 7.68
C LEU A 111 3.59 -3.87 7.63
N ILE A 112 4.11 -4.33 6.48
CA ILE A 112 5.52 -4.16 6.13
C ILE A 112 5.67 -2.76 5.54
N VAL A 113 6.67 -2.01 6.01
CA VAL A 113 6.97 -0.64 5.57
C VAL A 113 8.34 -0.60 4.94
N LEU A 114 8.43 -0.03 3.76
CA LEU A 114 9.67 0.19 3.02
C LEU A 114 9.80 1.66 2.66
N ASP A 115 10.81 2.33 3.21
CA ASP A 115 11.15 3.69 2.83
C ASP A 115 11.84 3.71 1.46
N ARG A 116 11.48 4.66 0.58
CA ARG A 116 12.13 4.83 -0.73
C ARG A 116 13.64 4.94 -0.62
N LYS A 117 14.13 5.75 0.33
CA LYS A 117 15.56 5.95 0.54
C LYS A 117 16.30 4.67 0.89
N ASP A 118 15.67 3.77 1.63
CA ASP A 118 16.27 2.49 2.00
C ASP A 118 16.30 1.52 0.81
N LEU A 119 15.30 1.54 -0.06
CA LEU A 119 15.35 0.82 -1.32
C LEU A 119 16.43 1.40 -2.26
N GLU A 120 16.55 2.71 -2.35
CA GLU A 120 17.57 3.38 -3.17
C GLU A 120 19.00 3.00 -2.76
N LYS A 121 19.27 2.80 -1.47
CA LYS A 121 20.59 2.32 -0.99
C LYS A 121 20.92 0.91 -1.50
N LEU A 122 19.92 0.11 -1.86
CA LEU A 122 20.13 -1.23 -2.40
C LEU A 122 20.49 -1.22 -3.89
N ILE A 123 20.33 -0.11 -4.60
CA ILE A 123 20.66 -0.01 -6.04
C ILE A 123 22.12 -0.38 -6.30
N GLU A 124 23.02 0.11 -5.46
CA GLU A 124 24.46 -0.19 -5.61
C GLU A 124 24.83 -1.62 -5.19
N LYS A 125 24.08 -2.19 -4.25
CA LYS A 125 24.35 -3.54 -3.72
C LYS A 125 23.78 -4.63 -4.61
N ASP A 126 22.55 -4.48 -5.05
CA ASP A 126 21.79 -5.44 -5.86
C ASP A 126 20.76 -4.71 -6.73
N PRO A 127 21.16 -4.18 -7.90
CA PRO A 127 20.23 -3.50 -8.80
C PRO A 127 19.10 -4.39 -9.30
N GLN A 128 19.33 -5.70 -9.39
CA GLN A 128 18.33 -6.66 -9.81
C GLN A 128 17.20 -6.80 -8.78
N LEU A 129 17.54 -6.78 -7.48
CA LEU A 129 16.56 -6.75 -6.40
C LEU A 129 15.65 -5.53 -6.54
N VAL A 130 16.23 -4.35 -6.71
CA VAL A 130 15.48 -3.09 -6.85
C VAL A 130 14.57 -3.13 -8.06
N TYR A 131 15.05 -3.63 -9.21
CA TYR A 131 14.24 -3.82 -10.40
C TYR A 131 13.03 -4.74 -10.13
N GLN A 132 13.22 -5.87 -9.45
CA GLN A 132 12.14 -6.79 -9.13
C GLN A 132 11.12 -6.19 -8.18
N VAL A 133 11.56 -5.44 -7.17
CA VAL A 133 10.66 -4.72 -6.26
C VAL A 133 9.83 -3.70 -7.03
N MET A 134 10.46 -2.87 -7.86
CA MET A 134 9.74 -1.87 -8.66
C MET A 134 8.77 -2.50 -9.66
N ARG A 135 9.14 -3.63 -10.26
CA ARG A 135 8.24 -4.40 -11.11
C ARG A 135 6.99 -4.88 -10.36
N THR A 136 7.17 -5.34 -9.12
CA THR A 136 6.05 -5.74 -8.26
C THR A 136 5.16 -4.55 -7.90
N VAL A 137 5.75 -3.39 -7.61
CA VAL A 137 5.00 -2.14 -7.35
C VAL A 137 4.17 -1.73 -8.57
N VAL A 138 4.74 -1.78 -9.77
CA VAL A 138 4.02 -1.47 -11.02
C VAL A 138 2.86 -2.44 -11.25
N ARG A 139 3.06 -3.74 -11.00
CA ARG A 139 1.98 -4.74 -11.08
C ARG A 139 0.86 -4.45 -10.09
N ALA A 140 1.18 -4.03 -8.87
CA ALA A 140 0.19 -3.64 -7.87
C ALA A 140 -0.62 -2.41 -8.32
N ALA A 141 0.04 -1.39 -8.85
CA ALA A 141 -0.61 -0.21 -9.41
C ALA A 141 -1.53 -0.58 -10.59
N HIS A 142 -1.11 -1.48 -11.46
CA HIS A 142 -1.93 -1.96 -12.58
C HIS A 142 -3.19 -2.69 -12.11
N ARG A 143 -3.09 -3.52 -11.06
CA ARG A 143 -4.27 -4.18 -10.45
C ARG A 143 -5.26 -3.18 -9.87
N ILE A 144 -4.78 -2.12 -9.23
CA ILE A 144 -5.62 -1.04 -8.70
C ILE A 144 -6.38 -0.34 -9.84
N LEU A 145 -5.70 0.02 -10.92
CA LEU A 145 -6.32 0.62 -12.11
C LEU A 145 -7.38 -0.29 -12.72
N GLY A 146 -7.12 -1.59 -12.81
CA GLY A 146 -8.08 -2.58 -13.32
C GLY A 146 -9.35 -2.64 -12.47
N LYS A 147 -9.22 -2.63 -11.15
CA LYS A 147 -10.38 -2.58 -10.23
C LYS A 147 -11.18 -1.28 -10.38
N MET A 148 -10.51 -0.14 -10.47
CA MET A 148 -11.17 1.16 -10.67
C MET A 148 -11.92 1.21 -11.99
N ASN A 149 -11.34 0.70 -13.08
CA ASN A 149 -12.00 0.64 -14.39
C ASN A 149 -13.25 -0.24 -14.35
N ALA A 150 -13.20 -1.40 -13.69
CA ALA A 150 -14.36 -2.27 -13.52
C ALA A 150 -15.51 -1.58 -12.76
N GLN A 151 -15.18 -0.91 -11.66
CA GLN A 151 -16.16 -0.15 -10.87
C GLN A 151 -16.79 0.99 -11.68
N PHE A 152 -15.99 1.67 -12.50
CA PHE A 152 -16.49 2.74 -13.38
C PHE A 152 -17.48 2.19 -14.42
N VAL A 153 -17.19 1.06 -15.03
CA VAL A 153 -18.10 0.40 -16.01
C VAL A 153 -19.42 -0.01 -15.34
N GLU A 154 -19.35 -0.62 -14.15
CA GLU A 154 -20.56 -1.00 -13.39
C GLU A 154 -21.42 0.21 -13.05
N MET A 155 -20.82 1.29 -12.58
CA MET A 155 -21.53 2.53 -12.27
C MET A 155 -22.15 3.17 -13.51
N SER A 156 -21.43 3.17 -14.63
CA SER A 156 -21.95 3.69 -15.91
C SER A 156 -23.15 2.87 -16.42
N ASN A 157 -23.08 1.54 -16.30
CA ASN A 157 -24.18 0.66 -16.65
C ASN A 157 -25.42 0.90 -15.77
N TYR A 158 -25.22 1.08 -14.47
CA TYR A 158 -26.30 1.37 -13.53
C TYR A 158 -27.03 2.67 -13.91
N ILE A 159 -26.30 3.74 -14.20
CA ILE A 159 -26.85 5.04 -14.61
C ILE A 159 -27.60 4.92 -15.94
N SER A 160 -27.03 4.21 -16.91
CA SER A 160 -27.65 4.03 -18.24
C SER A 160 -28.96 3.25 -18.17
N HIS A 161 -29.07 2.27 -17.29
CA HIS A 161 -30.30 1.48 -17.11
C HIS A 161 -31.40 2.25 -16.36
N GLN A 162 -31.04 3.24 -15.54
CA GLN A 162 -32.04 4.12 -14.89
C GLN A 162 -32.63 5.14 -15.84
N HIS A 163 -31.92 5.58 -16.89
CA HIS A 163 -32.40 6.56 -17.88
C HIS A 163 -33.14 5.91 -19.06
N GLY A 164 -33.13 4.59 -19.19
CA GLY A 164 -33.80 3.85 -20.26
C GLY A 164 -35.25 3.41 -19.98
N ARG A 165 -35.87 3.90 -18.92
CA ARG A 165 -37.27 3.59 -18.55
C ARG A 165 -38.19 4.81 -18.72
N TYR A 166 -38.27 5.31 -19.95
CA TYR A 166 -39.38 6.17 -20.39
C TYR A 166 -39.85 5.74 -21.76
#